data_879db49951979aaac2054d88fbd8528a
#
_entry.id   879db49951979aaac2054d88fbd8528a
#
_cell.length_a   1.000
_cell.length_b   1.000
_cell.length_c   1.000
_cell.angle_alpha   90.00
_cell.angle_beta   90.00
_cell.angle_gamma   90.00
#
_symmetry.space_group_name_H-M   'P 1'
#
loop_
_entity.id
_entity.type
_entity.pdbx_description
1 polymer ?
#
loop_
_entity_poly.entity_id
_entity_poly.type
_entity_poly.pdbx_seq_one_letter_code
_entity_poly.pdbx_strand_id
1 'polypeptide(L)'
;MRYHDERLRWLQENFSYIDSVTMIDATGKITVKERYNPRYSDVENAADNEWCLNRNLLEVFPSLSHSDSTLLQALQKGELLYRENQCTINHSGKKSVTNNVTFPIISRGKIIGAVELSRDVTHYEGERTALAARPTPQRRSGT
;
A
#
# COMPACT_ATOMS: atom_id res chain seq x y z
N MET A 1 13.56 21.00 11.85
CA MET A 1 14.18 19.70 11.69
C MET A 1 13.91 19.11 10.32
N ARG A 2 14.97 18.86 9.59
CA ARG A 2 14.85 18.41 8.20
C ARG A 2 14.06 17.11 8.08
N TYR A 3 14.39 16.11 8.89
CA TYR A 3 13.74 14.80 8.83
C TYR A 3 12.24 14.92 9.08
N HIS A 4 11.86 15.73 10.07
CA HIS A 4 10.45 15.97 10.38
C HIS A 4 9.74 16.65 9.22
N ASP A 5 10.38 17.62 8.60
CA ASP A 5 9.80 18.34 7.47
C ASP A 5 9.62 17.43 6.27
N GLU A 6 10.58 16.54 6.01
CA GLU A 6 10.49 15.58 4.92
C GLU A 6 9.33 14.60 5.12
N ARG A 7 9.17 14.11 6.35
CA ARG A 7 8.06 13.21 6.67
C ARG A 7 6.72 13.91 6.53
N LEU A 8 6.62 15.11 7.03
CA LEU A 8 5.39 15.89 6.94
C LEU A 8 5.03 16.16 5.48
N ARG A 9 6.02 16.53 4.67
CA ARG A 9 5.82 16.77 3.25
C ARG A 9 5.32 15.51 2.56
N TRP A 10 5.96 14.37 2.84
CA TRP A 10 5.57 13.09 2.25
C TRP A 10 4.12 12.75 2.61
N LEU A 11 3.74 12.94 3.87
CA LEU A 11 2.38 12.71 4.31
C LEU A 11 1.38 13.62 3.60
N GLN A 12 1.69 14.90 3.47
CA GLN A 12 0.82 15.85 2.80
C GLN A 12 0.64 15.51 1.32
N GLU A 13 1.72 15.12 0.66
CA GLU A 13 1.68 14.77 -0.76
C GLU A 13 0.90 13.49 -1.02
N ASN A 14 1.02 12.50 -0.13
CA ASN A 14 0.40 11.20 -0.34
C ASN A 14 -0.99 11.10 0.28
N PHE A 15 -1.27 11.86 1.33
CA PHE A 15 -2.57 11.75 2.03
C PHE A 15 -3.59 12.81 1.62
N SER A 16 -3.25 13.66 0.68
CA SER A 16 -4.28 14.45 0.03
C SER A 16 -5.23 13.57 -0.79
N TYR A 17 -4.81 12.33 -1.07
CA TYR A 17 -5.57 11.38 -1.84
C TYR A 17 -5.22 9.96 -1.42
N ILE A 18 -6.18 9.26 -0.84
CA ILE A 18 -6.01 7.87 -0.38
C ILE A 18 -7.03 7.00 -1.11
N ASP A 19 -6.54 5.92 -1.71
CA ASP A 19 -7.38 4.98 -2.45
C ASP A 19 -7.77 3.78 -1.63
N SER A 20 -7.01 3.47 -0.59
CA SER A 20 -7.16 2.19 0.09
C SER A 20 -6.80 2.29 1.55
N VAL A 21 -7.62 1.64 2.36
CA VAL A 21 -7.33 1.38 3.78
C VAL A 21 -7.39 -0.12 3.97
N THR A 22 -6.33 -0.68 4.53
CA THR A 22 -6.26 -2.11 4.87
C THR A 22 -5.86 -2.24 6.33
N MET A 23 -6.61 -3.00 7.10
CA MET A 23 -6.28 -3.29 8.49
C MET A 23 -6.17 -4.79 8.66
N ILE A 24 -5.19 -5.20 9.47
CA ILE A 24 -5.03 -6.60 9.85
C ILE A 24 -5.07 -6.72 11.36
N ASP A 25 -5.50 -7.88 11.85
CA ASP A 25 -5.41 -8.21 13.27
C ASP A 25 -4.02 -8.76 13.60
N ALA A 26 -3.82 -9.13 14.86
CA ALA A 26 -2.53 -9.64 15.34
C ALA A 26 -2.12 -10.96 14.68
N THR A 27 -3.05 -11.68 14.05
CA THR A 27 -2.77 -12.93 13.36
C THR A 27 -2.49 -12.75 11.86
N GLY A 28 -2.60 -11.52 11.37
CA GLY A 28 -2.37 -11.21 9.96
C GLY A 28 -3.61 -11.36 9.09
N LYS A 29 -4.78 -11.52 9.68
CA LYS A 29 -6.03 -11.57 8.92
C LYS A 29 -6.56 -10.18 8.65
N ILE A 30 -7.06 -9.96 7.46
CA ILE A 30 -7.63 -8.68 7.05
C ILE A 30 -8.98 -8.48 7.72
N THR A 31 -9.09 -7.40 8.48
CA THR A 31 -10.32 -7.03 9.19
C THR A 31 -11.05 -5.88 8.52
N VAL A 32 -10.33 -5.03 7.79
CA VAL A 32 -10.88 -3.93 7.01
C VAL A 32 -10.17 -3.90 5.67
N LYS A 33 -10.96 -3.78 4.62
CA LYS A 33 -10.43 -3.62 3.27
C LYS A 33 -11.37 -2.70 2.50
N GLU A 34 -10.94 -1.46 2.34
CA GLU A 34 -11.66 -0.46 1.58
C GLU A 34 -10.73 0.08 0.51
N ARG A 35 -10.95 -0.32 -0.71
CA ARG A 35 -10.15 0.14 -1.84
C ARG A 35 -11.06 0.52 -2.99
N TYR A 36 -10.78 1.66 -3.59
CA TYR A 36 -11.39 2.05 -4.84
C TYR A 36 -10.31 2.12 -5.92
N ASN A 37 -10.49 1.31 -6.95
CA ASN A 37 -9.63 1.33 -8.13
C ASN A 37 -10.47 1.82 -9.31
N PRO A 38 -10.18 3.01 -9.85
CA PRO A 38 -10.99 3.57 -10.93
C PRO A 38 -10.91 2.78 -12.23
N ARG A 39 -9.96 1.85 -12.34
CA ARG A 39 -9.86 0.98 -13.51
C ARG A 39 -10.90 -0.14 -13.50
N TYR A 40 -11.63 -0.30 -12.40
CA TYR A 40 -12.64 -1.34 -12.23
C TYR A 40 -13.99 -0.73 -11.97
N SER A 41 -15.05 -1.50 -12.22
CA SER A 41 -16.41 -1.07 -11.90
C SER A 41 -16.63 -1.04 -10.39
N ASP A 42 -17.70 -0.38 -9.97
CA ASP A 42 -18.07 -0.34 -8.55
C ASP A 42 -18.37 -1.74 -8.02
N VAL A 43 -18.99 -2.58 -8.84
CA VAL A 43 -19.28 -3.97 -8.47
C VAL A 43 -18.00 -4.76 -8.25
N GLU A 44 -17.03 -4.59 -9.15
CA GLU A 44 -15.74 -5.28 -9.02
C GLU A 44 -14.99 -4.81 -7.78
N ASN A 45 -14.99 -3.50 -7.51
CA ASN A 45 -14.34 -2.96 -6.31
C ASN A 45 -14.98 -3.52 -5.04
N ALA A 46 -16.29 -3.52 -4.95
CA ALA A 46 -17.02 -4.03 -3.78
C ALA A 46 -16.77 -5.52 -3.57
N ALA A 47 -16.80 -6.30 -4.64
CA ALA A 47 -16.59 -7.74 -4.57
C ALA A 47 -15.17 -8.08 -4.12
N ASP A 48 -14.17 -7.36 -4.60
CA ASP A 48 -12.78 -7.58 -4.23
C ASP A 48 -12.55 -7.24 -2.76
N ASN A 49 -13.09 -6.12 -2.30
CA ASN A 49 -12.98 -5.73 -0.89
C ASN A 49 -13.62 -6.77 0.02
N GLU A 50 -14.80 -7.23 -0.31
CA GLU A 50 -15.50 -8.23 0.48
C GLU A 50 -14.76 -9.56 0.50
N TRP A 51 -14.21 -9.98 -0.65
CA TRP A 51 -13.48 -11.22 -0.73
C TRP A 51 -12.26 -11.25 0.18
N CYS A 52 -11.61 -10.11 0.39
CA CYS A 52 -10.40 -10.02 1.21
C CYS A 52 -10.66 -10.21 2.70
N LEU A 53 -11.88 -9.95 3.17
CA LEU A 53 -12.18 -9.97 4.61
C LEU A 53 -11.98 -11.36 5.23
N ASN A 54 -11.34 -11.37 6.38
CA ASN A 54 -11.04 -12.57 7.16
C ASN A 54 -10.05 -13.53 6.50
N ARG A 55 -9.42 -13.12 5.42
CA ARG A 55 -8.34 -13.89 4.79
C ARG A 55 -6.99 -13.40 5.28
N ASN A 56 -6.03 -14.30 5.27
CA ASN A 56 -4.67 -13.93 5.60
C ASN A 56 -4.11 -12.99 4.52
N LEU A 57 -3.35 -11.98 4.96
CA LEU A 57 -2.78 -10.99 4.06
C LEU A 57 -1.96 -11.61 2.93
N LEU A 58 -1.18 -12.64 3.23
CA LEU A 58 -0.33 -13.29 2.23
C LEU A 58 -1.12 -14.19 1.28
N GLU A 59 -2.33 -14.57 1.64
CA GLU A 59 -3.25 -15.24 0.72
C GLU A 59 -3.81 -14.26 -0.31
N VAL A 60 -4.11 -13.05 0.14
CA VAL A 60 -4.64 -11.99 -0.74
C VAL A 60 -3.56 -11.44 -1.66
N PHE A 61 -2.35 -11.30 -1.15
CA PHE A 61 -1.21 -10.80 -1.91
C PHE A 61 -0.08 -11.84 -1.91
N PRO A 62 -0.21 -12.89 -2.72
CA PRO A 62 0.78 -13.97 -2.71
C PRO A 62 2.16 -13.58 -3.20
N SER A 63 2.30 -12.41 -3.84
CA SER A 63 3.61 -11.89 -4.22
C SER A 63 4.41 -11.32 -3.06
N LEU A 64 3.75 -11.05 -1.91
CA LEU A 64 4.42 -10.51 -0.73
C LEU A 64 5.00 -11.62 0.13
N SER A 65 6.14 -11.34 0.72
CA SER A 65 6.70 -12.15 1.81
C SER A 65 6.53 -11.39 3.13
N HIS A 66 6.84 -12.03 4.25
CA HIS A 66 6.82 -11.36 5.54
C HIS A 66 7.74 -10.15 5.59
N SER A 67 8.89 -10.21 4.91
CA SER A 67 9.85 -9.10 4.88
C SER A 67 9.43 -7.98 3.94
N ASP A 68 8.60 -8.26 2.95
CA ASP A 68 8.14 -7.26 1.98
C ASP A 68 6.88 -6.54 2.44
N SER A 69 6.08 -7.16 3.29
CA SER A 69 4.82 -6.58 3.74
C SER A 69 5.06 -5.56 4.83
N THR A 70 4.71 -4.30 4.56
CA THR A 70 4.79 -3.26 5.58
C THR A 70 3.80 -3.50 6.72
N LEU A 71 2.64 -4.07 6.44
CA LEU A 71 1.66 -4.43 7.47
C LEU A 71 2.24 -5.45 8.45
N LEU A 72 2.85 -6.52 7.95
CA LEU A 72 3.45 -7.53 8.81
C LEU A 72 4.66 -6.99 9.56
N GLN A 73 5.45 -6.11 8.93
CA GLN A 73 6.55 -5.47 9.60
C GLN A 73 6.10 -4.51 10.71
N ALA A 74 5.06 -3.73 10.46
CA ALA A 74 4.51 -2.85 11.48
C ALA A 74 3.98 -3.66 12.66
N LEU A 75 3.34 -4.79 12.39
CA LEU A 75 2.84 -5.70 13.41
C LEU A 75 3.99 -6.26 14.26
N GLN A 76 5.09 -6.62 13.63
CA GLN A 76 6.25 -7.21 14.29
C GLN A 76 7.10 -6.18 15.02
N LYS A 77 7.39 -5.05 14.36
CA LYS A 77 8.32 -4.04 14.88
C LYS A 77 7.68 -2.98 15.73
N GLY A 78 6.37 -2.75 15.57
CA GLY A 78 5.67 -1.71 16.29
C GLY A 78 6.04 -0.31 15.84
N GLU A 79 6.45 -0.15 14.59
CA GLU A 79 6.94 1.12 14.05
C GLU A 79 6.06 1.61 12.90
N LEU A 80 6.06 2.92 12.70
CA LEU A 80 5.50 3.55 11.51
C LEU A 80 6.46 3.32 10.34
N LEU A 81 5.93 2.88 9.21
CA LEU A 81 6.70 2.54 8.02
C LEU A 81 6.18 3.29 6.81
N TYR A 82 7.08 3.73 5.95
CA TYR A 82 6.76 4.30 4.64
C TYR A 82 7.30 3.39 3.56
N ARG A 83 6.53 3.24 2.48
CA ARG A 83 7.02 2.53 1.32
C ARG A 83 6.51 3.22 0.06
N GLU A 84 7.42 3.57 -0.84
CA GLU A 84 7.06 4.11 -2.14
C GLU A 84 7.19 3.06 -3.21
N ASN A 85 6.31 3.15 -4.20
CA ASN A 85 6.35 2.30 -5.39
C ASN A 85 6.39 0.81 -5.06
N GLN A 86 5.62 0.40 -4.08
CA GLN A 86 5.52 -1.02 -3.76
C GLN A 86 4.65 -1.73 -4.80
N CYS A 87 5.26 -2.68 -5.48
CA CYS A 87 4.58 -3.49 -6.48
C CYS A 87 4.00 -4.74 -5.83
N THR A 88 2.72 -4.99 -6.04
CA THR A 88 2.08 -6.21 -5.57
C THR A 88 1.26 -6.83 -6.68
N ILE A 89 1.12 -8.15 -6.61
CA ILE A 89 0.22 -8.90 -7.47
C ILE A 89 -0.79 -9.56 -6.54
N ASN A 90 -2.07 -9.27 -6.75
CA ASN A 90 -3.11 -9.80 -5.87
C ASN A 90 -3.51 -11.23 -6.26
N HIS A 91 -4.45 -11.81 -5.53
CA HIS A 91 -4.95 -13.15 -5.73
C HIS A 91 -5.54 -13.41 -7.12
N SER A 92 -5.96 -12.34 -7.81
CA SER A 92 -6.51 -12.42 -9.18
C SER A 92 -5.46 -12.20 -10.25
N GLY A 93 -4.18 -12.08 -9.86
CA GLY A 93 -3.08 -11.85 -10.80
C GLY A 93 -2.96 -10.40 -11.26
N LYS A 94 -3.66 -9.47 -10.63
CA LYS A 94 -3.62 -8.06 -11.03
C LYS A 94 -2.50 -7.34 -10.31
N LYS A 95 -1.71 -6.60 -11.08
CA LYS A 95 -0.58 -5.83 -10.59
C LYS A 95 -1.03 -4.45 -10.14
N SER A 96 -0.50 -3.99 -9.02
CA SER A 96 -0.67 -2.63 -8.53
C SER A 96 0.64 -2.10 -8.00
N VAL A 97 0.83 -0.79 -8.12
CA VAL A 97 1.95 -0.08 -7.51
C VAL A 97 1.36 0.98 -6.59
N THR A 98 1.79 0.97 -5.33
CA THR A 98 1.21 1.86 -4.32
C THR A 98 2.30 2.55 -3.51
N ASN A 99 1.97 3.76 -3.03
CA ASN A 99 2.71 4.42 -1.99
C ASN A 99 1.94 4.19 -0.70
N ASN A 100 2.63 3.74 0.34
CA ASN A 100 1.99 3.28 1.56
C ASN A 100 2.57 3.97 2.79
N VAL A 101 1.69 4.27 3.74
CA VAL A 101 2.11 4.47 5.12
C VAL A 101 1.41 3.43 5.97
N THR A 102 2.17 2.81 6.85
CA THR A 102 1.68 1.69 7.64
C THR A 102 2.09 1.91 9.09
N PHE A 103 1.17 1.69 10.00
CA PHE A 103 1.46 1.88 11.42
C PHE A 103 0.75 0.82 12.25
N PRO A 104 1.33 0.48 13.42
CA PRO A 104 0.70 -0.50 14.29
C PRO A 104 -0.50 0.09 15.01
N ILE A 105 -1.45 -0.77 15.33
CA ILE A 105 -2.55 -0.42 16.22
C ILE A 105 -2.19 -0.94 17.61
N ILE A 106 -2.05 -0.02 18.54
CA ILE A 106 -1.63 -0.36 19.89
C ILE A 106 -2.79 -0.10 20.86
N SER A 107 -3.09 -1.09 21.67
CA SER A 107 -4.10 -0.98 22.72
C SER A 107 -3.52 -1.52 24.02
N ARG A 108 -3.56 -0.69 25.06
CA ARG A 108 -3.05 -1.06 26.39
C ARG A 108 -1.63 -1.62 26.35
N GLY A 109 -0.77 -0.98 25.56
CA GLY A 109 0.62 -1.37 25.43
C GLY A 109 0.90 -2.60 24.56
N LYS A 110 -0.14 -3.17 23.95
CA LYS A 110 0.01 -4.33 23.07
C LYS A 110 -0.32 -3.96 21.64
N ILE A 111 0.43 -4.54 20.72
CA ILE A 111 0.14 -4.41 19.28
C ILE A 111 -0.98 -5.40 18.97
N ILE A 112 -2.14 -4.88 18.57
CA ILE A 112 -3.32 -5.70 18.27
C ILE A 112 -3.62 -5.80 16.79
N GLY A 113 -2.87 -5.07 15.97
CA GLY A 113 -3.07 -5.06 14.54
C GLY A 113 -2.18 -4.03 13.88
N ALA A 114 -2.43 -3.80 12.62
CA ALA A 114 -1.75 -2.77 11.84
C ALA A 114 -2.70 -2.20 10.81
N VAL A 115 -2.46 -0.97 10.40
CA VAL A 115 -3.25 -0.29 9.38
C VAL A 115 -2.34 0.28 8.31
N GLU A 116 -2.74 0.12 7.06
CA GLU A 116 -2.04 0.65 5.90
C GLU A 116 -2.96 1.59 5.13
N LEU A 117 -2.47 2.79 4.88
CA LEU A 117 -3.12 3.75 4.01
C LEU A 117 -2.33 3.81 2.73
N SER A 118 -3.00 3.70 1.59
CA SER A 118 -2.34 3.57 0.31
C SER A 118 -2.88 4.56 -0.71
N ARG A 119 -1.95 5.00 -1.57
CA ARG A 119 -2.28 5.72 -2.78
C ARG A 119 -1.81 4.88 -3.96
N ASP A 120 -2.72 4.61 -4.89
CA ASP A 120 -2.39 3.86 -6.10
C ASP A 120 -1.62 4.76 -7.06
N VAL A 121 -0.44 4.34 -7.44
CA VAL A 121 0.43 5.07 -8.38
C VAL A 121 0.77 4.21 -9.60
N THR A 122 -0.01 3.18 -9.85
CA THR A 122 0.20 2.27 -10.99
C THR A 122 0.27 3.03 -12.31
N HIS A 123 -0.58 4.03 -12.46
CA HIS A 123 -0.60 4.88 -13.66
C HIS A 123 0.74 5.61 -13.86
N TYR A 124 1.28 6.17 -12.79
CA TYR A 124 2.56 6.90 -12.85
C TYR A 124 3.70 5.95 -13.14
N GLU A 125 3.67 4.76 -12.59
CA GLU A 125 4.68 3.74 -12.87
C GLU A 125 4.67 3.35 -14.34
N GLY A 126 3.50 3.15 -14.93
CA GLY A 126 3.34 2.86 -16.34
C GLY A 126 3.89 3.97 -17.22
N GLU A 127 3.61 5.21 -16.87
CA GLU A 127 4.12 6.38 -17.59
C GLU A 127 5.65 6.45 -17.51
N ARG A 128 6.22 6.23 -16.36
CA ARG A 128 7.67 6.23 -16.20
C ARG A 128 8.33 5.15 -17.03
N THR A 129 7.75 3.98 -17.05
CA THR A 129 8.24 2.86 -17.86
C THR A 129 8.21 3.21 -19.34
N ALA A 130 7.11 3.78 -19.80
CA ALA A 130 6.98 4.21 -21.20
C ALA A 130 8.00 5.28 -21.57
N LEU A 131 8.23 6.24 -20.70
CA LEU A 131 9.22 7.29 -20.93
C LEU A 131 10.63 6.72 -20.97
N ALA A 132 10.94 5.79 -20.09
CA ALA A 132 12.26 5.15 -20.07
C ALA A 132 12.54 4.34 -21.34
N ALA A 133 11.51 3.79 -21.98
CA ALA A 133 11.64 3.01 -23.19
C ALA A 133 11.82 3.86 -24.44
N ARG A 134 11.59 5.16 -24.35
CA ARG A 134 11.75 6.05 -25.50
C ARG A 134 13.23 6.31 -25.79
N PRO A 135 13.58 6.53 -27.05
CA PRO A 135 14.97 6.81 -27.41
C PRO A 135 15.43 8.21 -27.00
N THR A 136 14.59 9.00 -26.39
CA THR A 136 14.95 10.34 -25.96
C THR A 136 15.95 10.28 -24.81
N PRO A 137 17.09 10.94 -24.89
CA PRO A 137 18.12 10.85 -23.88
C PRO A 137 17.79 11.63 -22.60
N GLN A 138 16.94 12.59 -22.69
CA GLN A 138 16.59 13.43 -21.53
C GLN A 138 15.75 12.64 -20.55
N ARG A 139 16.17 12.65 -19.31
CA ARG A 139 15.42 12.03 -18.24
C ARG A 139 15.07 13.09 -17.20
N ARG A 140 13.87 13.02 -16.68
CA ARG A 140 13.48 13.87 -15.58
C ARG A 140 14.05 13.30 -14.29
N SER A 141 14.82 14.12 -13.60
CA SER A 141 15.28 13.75 -12.28
C SER A 141 14.18 13.98 -11.27
N GLY A 142 14.21 13.26 -10.17
CA GLY A 142 13.31 13.46 -9.04
C GLY A 142 11.87 13.02 -9.26
N THR A 143 11.59 12.35 -10.28
CA THR A 143 10.25 11.81 -10.49
C THR A 143 10.02 10.51 -9.78
#